data_969762a69b3158e9f92607b7371b79f2
#
_entry.id   969762a69b3158e9f92607b7371b79f2
#
_cell.length_a   1.000
_cell.length_b   1.000
_cell.length_c   1.000
_cell.angle_alpha   90.00
_cell.angle_beta   90.00
_cell.angle_gamma   90.00
#
_symmetry.space_group_name_H-M   'P 1'
#
loop_
_entity.id
_entity.type
_entity.pdbx_description
1 polymer ?
#
loop_
_entity_poly.entity_id
_entity_poly.type
_entity_poly.pdbx_seq_one_letter_code
_entity_poly.pdbx_strand_id
1 'polypeptide(L)'
;MTTTPKHYKPMGGVDPTAVVDDIGFWARLAFKYIWRAQMKDGIRDIDKALDTLERIYKVEPEWFLPRTRKTDIGVEGNQDLHRCAYPSAFSPLARDHALTFYARVMLGETRIIERRAGNVLGVVTPKRLSKYIYVTLQELLKSYRSEILVLEEAKNMKGFALDV
;
A
#
# COMPACT_ATOMS: atom_id res chain seq x y z
N MET A 1 25.90 -1.51 15.71
CA MET A 1 25.12 -1.04 14.53
C MET A 1 24.29 -2.17 13.96
N THR A 2 23.00 -1.99 13.98
CA THR A 2 22.07 -2.92 13.32
C THR A 2 21.99 -2.56 11.85
N THR A 3 22.38 -3.48 10.97
CA THR A 3 22.20 -3.33 9.52
C THR A 3 20.72 -3.43 9.18
N THR A 4 20.22 -2.51 8.37
CA THR A 4 18.85 -2.57 7.86
C THR A 4 18.66 -3.86 7.06
N PRO A 5 17.67 -4.69 7.38
CA PRO A 5 17.36 -5.88 6.60
C PRO A 5 17.16 -5.55 5.12
N LYS A 6 17.59 -6.47 4.25
CA LYS A 6 17.55 -6.27 2.79
C LYS A 6 16.17 -5.88 2.27
N HIS A 7 15.11 -6.42 2.85
CA HIS A 7 13.73 -6.15 2.43
C HIS A 7 13.19 -4.79 2.88
N TYR A 8 13.96 -4.02 3.66
CA TYR A 8 13.65 -2.65 4.06
C TYR A 8 14.63 -1.63 3.50
N LYS A 9 15.48 -2.02 2.56
CA LYS A 9 16.38 -1.07 1.92
C LYS A 9 15.61 -0.06 1.06
N PRO A 10 16.09 1.18 0.94
CA PRO A 10 15.48 2.19 0.08
C PRO A 10 15.35 1.71 -1.36
N MET A 11 14.25 2.08 -2.00
CA MET A 11 13.97 1.77 -3.40
C MET A 11 13.27 2.98 -4.04
N GLY A 12 13.70 3.36 -5.24
CA GLY A 12 13.08 4.46 -5.97
C GLY A 12 13.14 5.81 -5.23
N GLY A 13 14.18 6.04 -4.42
CA GLY A 13 14.32 7.27 -3.62
C GLY A 13 13.45 7.28 -2.36
N VAL A 14 12.82 6.16 -2.01
CA VAL A 14 11.95 6.04 -0.83
C VAL A 14 12.60 5.12 0.19
N ASP A 15 12.76 5.61 1.43
CA ASP A 15 13.18 4.81 2.56
C ASP A 15 11.92 4.34 3.30
N PRO A 16 11.62 3.02 3.31
CA PRO A 16 10.41 2.51 3.95
C PRO A 16 10.36 2.73 5.45
N THR A 17 11.51 2.86 6.10
CA THR A 17 11.57 3.14 7.55
C THR A 17 11.18 4.58 7.84
N ALA A 18 11.53 5.53 6.96
CA ALA A 18 11.13 6.92 7.08
C ALA A 18 9.64 7.14 6.75
N VAL A 19 9.11 6.38 5.80
CA VAL A 19 7.68 6.45 5.45
C VAL A 19 6.79 6.18 6.65
N VAL A 20 7.18 5.23 7.50
CA VAL A 20 6.34 4.78 8.62
C VAL A 20 6.57 5.56 9.91
N ASP A 21 7.47 6.55 9.91
CA ASP A 21 7.61 7.45 11.03
C ASP A 21 6.33 8.28 11.21
N ASP A 22 5.91 8.48 12.44
CA ASP A 22 4.73 9.26 12.82
C ASP A 22 3.38 8.67 12.35
N ILE A 23 3.36 7.41 11.94
CA ILE A 23 2.14 6.73 11.52
C ILE A 23 1.69 5.73 12.59
N GLY A 24 0.39 5.58 12.75
CA GLY A 24 -0.21 4.65 13.70
C GLY A 24 0.24 3.20 13.48
N PHE A 25 0.27 2.42 14.55
CA PHE A 25 0.80 1.05 14.57
C PHE A 25 0.26 0.16 13.44
N TRP A 26 -1.05 0.10 13.27
CA TRP A 26 -1.67 -0.79 12.29
C TRP A 26 -1.43 -0.35 10.86
N ALA A 27 -1.49 0.96 10.60
CA ALA A 27 -1.20 1.52 9.30
C ALA A 27 0.26 1.26 8.90
N ARG A 28 1.18 1.42 9.83
CA ARG A 28 2.60 1.13 9.66
C ARG A 28 2.83 -0.35 9.35
N LEU A 29 2.15 -1.23 10.06
CA LEU A 29 2.26 -2.67 9.88
C LEU A 29 1.80 -3.09 8.48
N ALA A 30 0.65 -2.60 8.04
CA ALA A 30 0.14 -2.87 6.68
C ALA A 30 1.12 -2.37 5.61
N PHE A 31 1.65 -1.16 5.76
CA PHE A 31 2.65 -0.62 4.84
C PHE A 31 3.87 -1.53 4.73
N LYS A 32 4.41 -1.98 5.85
CA LYS A 32 5.58 -2.87 5.87
C LYS A 32 5.31 -4.17 5.12
N TYR A 33 4.15 -4.77 5.29
CA TYR A 33 3.80 -6.00 4.58
C TYR A 33 3.69 -5.78 3.07
N ILE A 34 3.05 -4.70 2.64
CA ILE A 34 2.95 -4.37 1.21
C ILE A 34 4.34 -4.12 0.61
N TRP A 35 5.17 -3.35 1.31
CA TRP A 35 6.52 -3.01 0.84
C TRP A 35 7.39 -4.25 0.64
N ARG A 36 7.45 -5.13 1.63
CA ARG A 36 8.36 -6.27 1.61
C ARG A 36 7.87 -7.48 0.83
N ALA A 37 6.62 -7.47 0.37
CA ALA A 37 6.01 -8.61 -0.33
C ALA A 37 6.81 -9.04 -1.55
N GLN A 38 7.45 -8.10 -2.25
CA GLN A 38 8.30 -8.38 -3.42
C GLN A 38 9.63 -9.05 -3.06
N MET A 39 10.09 -8.87 -1.82
CA MET A 39 11.47 -9.20 -1.44
C MET A 39 11.58 -10.30 -0.40
N LYS A 40 10.46 -10.71 0.21
CA LYS A 40 10.50 -11.68 1.31
C LYS A 40 9.43 -12.76 1.17
N ASP A 41 8.29 -12.60 1.80
CA ASP A 41 7.32 -13.67 1.96
C ASP A 41 6.17 -13.64 0.93
N GLY A 42 6.29 -12.78 -0.08
CA GLY A 42 5.38 -12.75 -1.21
C GLY A 42 3.90 -12.76 -0.79
N ILE A 43 3.22 -13.86 -1.12
CA ILE A 43 1.80 -14.06 -0.83
C ILE A 43 1.46 -13.92 0.64
N ARG A 44 2.32 -14.45 1.52
CA ARG A 44 2.09 -14.34 2.97
C ARG A 44 2.04 -12.91 3.44
N ASP A 45 2.92 -12.05 2.93
CA ASP A 45 2.92 -10.64 3.29
C ASP A 45 1.68 -9.92 2.77
N ILE A 46 1.21 -10.25 1.57
CA ILE A 46 -0.04 -9.70 1.05
C ILE A 46 -1.23 -10.15 1.92
N ASP A 47 -1.29 -11.42 2.29
CA ASP A 47 -2.36 -11.94 3.15
C ASP A 47 -2.36 -11.24 4.51
N LYS A 48 -1.19 -11.00 5.11
CA LYS A 48 -1.05 -10.24 6.34
C LYS A 48 -1.49 -8.79 6.18
N ALA A 49 -1.18 -8.16 5.05
CA ALA A 49 -1.63 -6.81 4.75
C ALA A 49 -3.16 -6.75 4.66
N LEU A 50 -3.78 -7.71 3.97
CA LEU A 50 -5.23 -7.79 3.86
C LEU A 50 -5.89 -7.95 5.23
N ASP A 51 -5.37 -8.82 6.08
CA ASP A 51 -5.87 -9.02 7.45
C ASP A 51 -5.74 -7.75 8.28
N THR A 52 -4.61 -7.07 8.18
CA THR A 52 -4.36 -5.82 8.91
C THR A 52 -5.32 -4.72 8.47
N LEU A 53 -5.54 -4.58 7.17
CA LEU A 53 -6.48 -3.59 6.62
C LEU A 53 -7.92 -3.88 7.01
N GLU A 54 -8.32 -5.15 7.04
CA GLU A 54 -9.63 -5.56 7.53
C GLU A 54 -9.83 -5.12 8.99
N ARG A 55 -8.81 -5.30 9.81
CA ARG A 55 -8.83 -4.86 11.21
C ARG A 55 -8.99 -3.33 11.32
N ILE A 56 -8.23 -2.57 10.53
CA ILE A 56 -8.35 -1.10 10.52
C ILE A 56 -9.77 -0.71 10.13
N TYR A 57 -10.32 -1.32 9.11
CA TYR A 57 -11.67 -1.01 8.63
C TYR A 57 -12.76 -1.32 9.67
N LYS A 58 -12.62 -2.43 10.40
CA LYS A 58 -13.57 -2.81 11.44
C LYS A 58 -13.52 -1.91 12.68
N VAL A 59 -12.31 -1.48 13.07
CA VAL A 59 -12.10 -0.71 14.30
C VAL A 59 -12.20 0.78 14.06
N GLU A 60 -11.67 1.27 12.94
CA GLU A 60 -11.56 2.70 12.65
C GLU A 60 -11.77 2.97 11.15
N PRO A 61 -12.99 2.74 10.63
CA PRO A 61 -13.27 2.91 9.20
C PRO A 61 -13.00 4.33 8.70
N GLU A 62 -13.13 5.35 9.56
CA GLU A 62 -12.83 6.75 9.24
C GLU A 62 -11.37 6.99 8.89
N TRP A 63 -10.47 6.08 9.23
CA TRP A 63 -9.07 6.17 8.83
C TRP A 63 -8.90 6.21 7.31
N PHE A 64 -9.82 5.60 6.56
CA PHE A 64 -9.80 5.59 5.10
C PHE A 64 -10.34 6.88 4.46
N LEU A 65 -10.90 7.80 5.26
CA LEU A 65 -11.46 9.03 4.72
C LEU A 65 -10.39 10.10 4.46
N PRO A 66 -10.69 11.05 3.54
CA PRO A 66 -9.81 12.20 3.35
C PRO A 66 -9.60 12.96 4.65
N ARG A 67 -8.36 13.30 4.92
CA ARG A 67 -8.03 14.11 6.09
C ARG A 67 -7.92 15.56 5.68
N THR A 68 -8.77 16.40 6.27
CA THR A 68 -8.79 17.83 5.99
C THR A 68 -7.95 18.64 6.97
N ARG A 69 -7.29 17.97 7.94
CA ARG A 69 -6.63 18.65 9.04
C ARG A 69 -5.13 18.66 8.95
N LYS A 70 -4.56 19.84 9.22
CA LYS A 70 -3.14 20.05 9.44
C LYS A 70 -2.61 19.46 10.77
N THR A 71 -3.40 18.65 11.46
CA THR A 71 -3.01 18.06 12.75
C THR A 71 -2.02 16.91 12.60
N ASP A 72 -1.90 16.33 11.40
CA ASP A 72 -0.91 15.30 11.12
C ASP A 72 0.34 15.92 10.47
N ILE A 73 0.93 16.90 11.14
CA ILE A 73 2.11 17.65 10.65
C ILE A 73 3.24 16.71 10.28
N GLY A 74 3.45 15.64 11.06
CA GLY A 74 4.47 14.64 10.77
C GLY A 74 4.22 13.90 9.45
N VAL A 75 2.95 13.59 9.16
CA VAL A 75 2.55 12.91 7.90
C VAL A 75 2.70 13.86 6.72
N GLU A 76 2.24 15.12 6.82
CA GLU A 76 2.38 16.12 5.76
C GLU A 76 3.85 16.43 5.45
N GLY A 77 4.71 16.47 6.47
CA GLY A 77 6.15 16.71 6.31
C GLY A 77 6.95 15.50 5.86
N ASN A 78 6.32 14.33 5.72
CA ASN A 78 7.01 13.10 5.35
C ASN A 78 7.23 13.00 3.85
N GLN A 79 8.41 13.44 3.39
CA GLN A 79 8.76 13.44 1.97
C GLN A 79 8.84 12.05 1.36
N ASP A 80 9.29 11.05 2.12
CA ASP A 80 9.35 9.66 1.65
C ASP A 80 7.95 9.12 1.39
N LEU A 81 6.99 9.43 2.25
CA LEU A 81 5.60 9.07 2.04
C LEU A 81 5.02 9.74 0.78
N HIS A 82 5.32 11.02 0.57
CA HIS A 82 4.92 11.74 -0.65
C HIS A 82 5.51 11.12 -1.91
N ARG A 83 6.78 10.76 -1.90
CA ARG A 83 7.43 10.09 -3.04
C ARG A 83 6.82 8.72 -3.30
N CYS A 84 6.42 8.01 -2.26
CA CYS A 84 5.73 6.72 -2.39
C CYS A 84 4.35 6.89 -3.02
N ALA A 85 3.60 7.92 -2.63
CA ALA A 85 2.27 8.21 -3.15
C ALA A 85 2.29 8.72 -4.60
N TYR A 86 3.34 9.46 -4.97
CA TYR A 86 3.49 10.09 -6.29
C TYR A 86 4.87 9.77 -6.87
N PRO A 87 5.11 8.49 -7.24
CA PRO A 87 6.41 8.10 -7.79
C PRO A 87 6.61 8.70 -9.19
N SER A 88 7.87 8.95 -9.55
CA SER A 88 8.20 9.37 -10.92
C SER A 88 7.93 8.22 -11.90
N ALA A 89 7.69 8.56 -13.17
CA ALA A 89 7.41 7.58 -14.22
C ALA A 89 8.53 6.52 -14.38
N PHE A 90 9.75 6.86 -14.01
CA PHE A 90 10.92 5.98 -14.12
C PHE A 90 11.25 5.24 -12.83
N SER A 91 10.50 5.51 -11.75
CA SER A 91 10.70 4.81 -10.49
C SER A 91 10.13 3.39 -10.55
N PRO A 92 10.81 2.39 -9.97
CA PRO A 92 10.24 1.04 -9.83
C PRO A 92 8.91 1.04 -9.06
N LEU A 93 8.68 2.01 -8.18
CA LEU A 93 7.43 2.16 -7.44
C LEU A 93 6.24 2.56 -8.32
N ALA A 94 6.48 3.12 -9.51
CA ALA A 94 5.39 3.53 -10.40
C ALA A 94 4.50 2.35 -10.85
N ARG A 95 5.02 1.13 -10.80
CA ARG A 95 4.29 -0.09 -11.15
C ARG A 95 3.55 -0.71 -9.97
N ASP A 96 3.85 -0.29 -8.76
CA ASP A 96 3.23 -0.84 -7.56
C ASP A 96 1.98 -0.02 -7.19
N HIS A 97 0.88 -0.34 -7.86
CA HIS A 97 -0.39 0.36 -7.68
C HIS A 97 -0.95 0.24 -6.26
N ALA A 98 -0.79 -0.92 -5.63
CA ALA A 98 -1.27 -1.12 -4.26
C ALA A 98 -0.51 -0.24 -3.27
N LEU A 99 0.81 -0.18 -3.40
CA LEU A 99 1.66 0.63 -2.52
C LEU A 99 1.40 2.12 -2.68
N THR A 100 1.34 2.60 -3.93
CA THR A 100 1.08 4.01 -4.20
C THR A 100 -0.31 4.45 -3.76
N PHE A 101 -1.31 3.62 -3.99
CA PHE A 101 -2.67 3.89 -3.51
C PHE A 101 -2.73 3.94 -1.99
N TYR A 102 -2.11 2.98 -1.32
CA TYR A 102 -2.06 2.93 0.13
C TYR A 102 -1.35 4.17 0.71
N ALA A 103 -0.24 4.59 0.10
CA ALA A 103 0.47 5.79 0.51
C ALA A 103 -0.40 7.05 0.39
N ARG A 104 -1.22 7.17 -0.66
CA ARG A 104 -2.18 8.27 -0.80
C ARG A 104 -3.25 8.24 0.29
N VAL A 105 -3.74 7.07 0.65
CA VAL A 105 -4.68 6.91 1.76
C VAL A 105 -4.02 7.34 3.08
N MET A 106 -2.78 6.95 3.32
CA MET A 106 -2.02 7.34 4.50
C MET A 106 -1.83 8.86 4.60
N LEU A 107 -1.59 9.52 3.46
CA LEU A 107 -1.51 10.99 3.39
C LEU A 107 -2.87 11.68 3.58
N GLY A 108 -3.96 10.93 3.46
CA GLY A 108 -5.29 11.52 3.47
C GLY A 108 -5.64 12.27 2.18
N GLU A 109 -4.84 12.11 1.13
CA GLU A 109 -5.04 12.76 -0.17
C GLU A 109 -5.89 11.89 -1.09
N THR A 110 -7.18 11.83 -0.82
CA THR A 110 -8.11 10.96 -1.52
C THR A 110 -9.11 11.68 -2.41
N ARG A 111 -8.85 12.95 -2.76
CA ARG A 111 -9.77 13.75 -3.60
C ARG A 111 -10.06 13.14 -4.95
N ILE A 112 -9.04 12.58 -5.60
CA ILE A 112 -9.20 11.90 -6.90
C ILE A 112 -10.04 10.64 -6.73
N ILE A 113 -9.82 9.92 -5.65
CA ILE A 113 -10.56 8.70 -5.30
C ILE A 113 -12.01 9.06 -5.02
N GLU A 114 -12.24 10.15 -4.29
CA GLU A 114 -13.57 10.67 -3.98
C GLU A 114 -14.35 11.04 -5.26
N ARG A 115 -13.70 11.69 -6.22
CA ARG A 115 -14.32 11.99 -7.52
C ARG A 115 -14.72 10.73 -8.28
N ARG A 116 -13.84 9.72 -8.31
CA ARG A 116 -14.11 8.44 -8.95
C ARG A 116 -15.27 7.72 -8.26
N ALA A 117 -15.28 7.74 -6.93
CA ALA A 117 -16.37 7.17 -6.14
C ALA A 117 -17.70 7.88 -6.46
N GLY A 118 -17.70 9.20 -6.56
CA GLY A 118 -18.87 9.99 -6.94
C GLY A 118 -19.41 9.62 -8.31
N ASN A 119 -18.53 9.39 -9.28
CA ASN A 119 -18.92 8.99 -10.63
C ASN A 119 -19.55 7.58 -10.67
N VAL A 120 -19.12 6.68 -9.78
CA VAL A 120 -19.61 5.29 -9.72
C VAL A 120 -20.84 5.16 -8.82
N LEU A 121 -20.82 5.82 -7.65
CA LEU A 121 -21.81 5.64 -6.59
C LEU A 121 -22.90 6.72 -6.56
N GLY A 122 -22.71 7.82 -7.28
CA GLY A 122 -23.59 8.99 -7.20
C GLY A 122 -23.34 9.79 -5.91
N VAL A 123 -24.29 9.80 -4.99
CA VAL A 123 -24.13 10.48 -3.69
C VAL A 123 -23.17 9.71 -2.81
N VAL A 124 -22.07 10.36 -2.40
CA VAL A 124 -21.02 9.75 -1.60
C VAL A 124 -21.15 10.18 -0.14
N THR A 125 -21.64 9.29 0.71
CA THR A 125 -21.61 9.49 2.16
C THR A 125 -20.25 9.06 2.70
N PRO A 126 -19.81 9.55 3.89
CA PRO A 126 -18.56 9.10 4.50
C PRO A 126 -18.47 7.58 4.63
N LYS A 127 -19.55 6.92 5.02
CA LYS A 127 -19.61 5.46 5.16
C LYS A 127 -19.37 4.75 3.82
N ARG A 128 -19.99 5.24 2.74
CA ARG A 128 -19.82 4.70 1.40
C ARG A 128 -18.41 4.93 0.86
N LEU A 129 -17.86 6.12 1.12
CA LEU A 129 -16.52 6.48 0.69
C LEU A 129 -15.46 5.62 1.38
N SER A 130 -15.53 5.44 2.69
CA SER A 130 -14.56 4.61 3.41
C SER A 130 -14.62 3.15 2.93
N LYS A 131 -15.82 2.63 2.68
CA LYS A 131 -16.00 1.29 2.11
C LYS A 131 -15.42 1.19 0.71
N TYR A 132 -15.67 2.19 -0.13
CA TYR A 132 -15.14 2.23 -1.49
C TYR A 132 -13.61 2.22 -1.51
N ILE A 133 -12.97 3.04 -0.67
CA ILE A 133 -11.52 3.11 -0.55
C ILE A 133 -10.95 1.78 -0.05
N TYR A 134 -11.55 1.21 0.99
CA TYR A 134 -11.15 -0.08 1.54
C TYR A 134 -11.26 -1.21 0.50
N VAL A 135 -12.39 -1.31 -0.18
CA VAL A 135 -12.62 -2.35 -1.21
C VAL A 135 -11.67 -2.16 -2.39
N THR A 136 -11.44 -0.92 -2.83
CA THR A 136 -10.48 -0.64 -3.91
C THR A 136 -9.08 -1.10 -3.53
N LEU A 137 -8.65 -0.82 -2.32
CA LEU A 137 -7.34 -1.27 -1.82
C LEU A 137 -7.25 -2.80 -1.74
N GLN A 138 -8.31 -3.45 -1.27
CA GLN A 138 -8.37 -4.92 -1.27
C GLN A 138 -8.21 -5.50 -2.68
N GLU A 139 -8.91 -4.94 -3.66
CA GLU A 139 -8.83 -5.40 -5.04
C GLU A 139 -7.43 -5.21 -5.64
N LEU A 140 -6.79 -4.09 -5.34
CA LEU A 140 -5.40 -3.85 -5.75
C LEU A 140 -4.43 -4.86 -5.14
N LEU A 141 -4.60 -5.19 -3.87
CA LEU A 141 -3.78 -6.19 -3.20
C LEU A 141 -4.02 -7.60 -3.72
N LYS A 142 -5.27 -7.96 -4.01
CA LYS A 142 -5.60 -9.24 -4.63
C LYS A 142 -5.01 -9.37 -6.04
N SER A 143 -5.04 -8.30 -6.82
CA SER A 143 -4.41 -8.24 -8.13
C SER A 143 -2.89 -8.44 -8.01
N TYR A 144 -2.27 -7.76 -7.06
CA TYR A 144 -0.85 -7.90 -6.77
C TYR A 144 -0.50 -9.33 -6.33
N ARG A 145 -1.32 -9.91 -5.48
CA ARG A 145 -1.18 -11.32 -5.07
C ARG A 145 -1.18 -12.27 -6.26
N SER A 146 -2.09 -12.05 -7.20
CA SER A 146 -2.17 -12.84 -8.44
C SER A 146 -0.91 -12.70 -9.29
N GLU A 147 -0.35 -11.50 -9.40
CA GLU A 147 0.91 -11.27 -10.12
C GLU A 147 2.08 -12.02 -9.47
N ILE A 148 2.16 -12.02 -8.15
CA ILE A 148 3.19 -12.76 -7.41
C ILE A 148 3.06 -14.25 -7.66
N LEU A 149 1.83 -14.79 -7.64
CA LEU A 149 1.57 -16.22 -7.95
C LEU A 149 2.07 -16.60 -9.34
N VAL A 150 1.75 -15.78 -10.35
CA VAL A 150 2.18 -16.04 -11.73
C VAL A 150 3.71 -16.05 -11.83
N LEU A 151 4.38 -15.11 -11.16
CA LEU A 151 5.84 -15.04 -11.15
C LEU A 151 6.48 -16.25 -10.45
N GLU A 152 5.90 -16.71 -9.34
CA GLU A 152 6.36 -17.90 -8.63
C GLU A 152 6.18 -19.16 -9.47
N GLU A 153 5.04 -19.31 -10.14
CA GLU A 153 4.79 -20.43 -11.05
C GLU A 153 5.76 -20.43 -12.22
N ALA A 154 6.03 -19.26 -12.81
CA ALA A 154 7.00 -19.13 -13.90
C ALA A 154 8.41 -19.53 -13.48
N LYS A 155 8.83 -19.17 -12.26
CA LYS A 155 10.13 -19.58 -11.70
C LYS A 155 10.19 -21.09 -11.50
N ASN A 156 9.13 -21.70 -10.99
CA ASN A 156 9.05 -23.14 -10.80
C ASN A 156 9.11 -23.89 -12.13
N MET A 157 8.43 -23.40 -13.16
CA MET A 157 8.48 -23.98 -14.51
C MET A 157 9.86 -23.90 -15.13
N LYS A 158 10.57 -22.78 -14.97
CA LYS A 158 11.95 -22.63 -15.45
C LYS A 158 12.89 -23.61 -14.74
N GLY A 159 12.76 -23.74 -13.42
CA GLY A 159 13.54 -24.72 -12.65
C GLY A 159 13.29 -26.14 -13.14
N PHE A 160 12.04 -26.50 -13.40
CA PHE A 160 11.67 -27.80 -13.93
C PHE A 160 12.25 -28.07 -15.32
N ALA A 161 12.21 -27.04 -16.21
CA ALA A 161 12.76 -27.16 -17.56
C ALA A 161 14.28 -27.29 -17.56
N LEU A 162 14.98 -26.73 -16.58
CA LEU A 162 16.44 -26.84 -16.46
C LEU A 162 16.90 -28.20 -15.91
N ASP A 163 16.03 -28.91 -15.20
CA ASP A 163 16.32 -30.22 -14.62
C ASP A 163 16.08 -31.36 -15.61
N VAL A 164 15.58 -31.05 -16.79
CA VAL A 164 15.39 -31.99 -17.89
C VAL A 164 16.58 -31.92 -18.85
#